data_6740dfd1f0682f066fc852e5cea93c74
#
_entry.id   6740dfd1f0682f066fc852e5cea93c74
#
_cell.length_a   1.000
_cell.length_b   1.000
_cell.length_c   1.000
_cell.angle_alpha   90.00
_cell.angle_beta   90.00
_cell.angle_gamma   90.00
#
_symmetry.space_group_name_H-M   'P 1'
#
loop_
_entity.id
_entity.type
_entity.pdbx_description
1 polymer ?
#
loop_
_entity_poly.entity_id
_entity_poly.type
_entity_poly.pdbx_seq_one_letter_code
_entity_poly.pdbx_strand_id
1 'polypeptide(L)'
;MGDPERARDIDDHARGHSHAHGTHGHARARARDDEVDFGELHEHDGLKPHRHEILRGPGSFAKRRRASGRTKRAQTFTERAYTVGIGGPVGTGKTALTLALCRRLRDAYDVVAVTNDIFTKEDGEFLIAHDALRDPGRVRAVETGGCPHAAIREDISGNLNAVEELTAKYPSVDVCLMESGGDNLAANYSRELADYIVYVIDVCGGDKIPRKGGPGVTQADLLVVNKCELADAVGASLEVMERDAKKQREDGPVVMAQVKKGVGVDEIVEHITRDWAEQTGRKIVPLDKARQV
;
A
#
# COMPACT_ATOMS: atom_id res chain seq x y z
N MET A 1 -26.15 -63.48 -21.38
CA MET A 1 -27.17 -63.32 -20.34
C MET A 1 -26.97 -61.87 -19.81
N GLY A 2 -27.73 -60.98 -20.15
CA GLY A 2 -29.04 -60.57 -20.36
C GLY A 2 -29.02 -59.07 -20.46
N ASP A 3 -29.42 -58.61 -21.55
CA ASP A 3 -29.89 -57.30 -21.94
C ASP A 3 -31.26 -57.02 -21.26
N PRO A 4 -32.00 -55.93 -21.48
CA PRO A 4 -31.81 -54.62 -22.14
C PRO A 4 -32.59 -53.41 -21.49
N GLU A 5 -32.47 -52.26 -22.16
CA GLU A 5 -33.47 -51.19 -22.38
C GLU A 5 -34.17 -50.48 -21.22
N ARG A 6 -34.04 -49.15 -21.22
CA ARG A 6 -35.18 -48.23 -21.42
C ARG A 6 -34.75 -46.82 -21.79
N ALA A 7 -35.00 -46.48 -23.02
CA ALA A 7 -35.19 -45.11 -23.49
C ALA A 7 -36.42 -44.48 -22.83
N ARG A 8 -36.37 -43.21 -22.48
CA ARG A 8 -37.55 -42.33 -22.34
C ARG A 8 -37.22 -40.96 -22.89
N ASP A 9 -37.95 -40.67 -23.97
CA ASP A 9 -38.18 -39.34 -24.51
C ASP A 9 -38.64 -38.36 -23.42
N ILE A 10 -38.17 -37.14 -23.46
CA ILE A 10 -38.84 -36.00 -22.87
C ILE A 10 -38.79 -34.83 -23.87
N ASP A 11 -39.96 -34.38 -24.17
CA ASP A 11 -40.38 -33.37 -25.09
C ASP A 11 -39.75 -31.97 -24.92
N ASP A 12 -39.61 -31.39 -26.06
CA ASP A 12 -39.49 -29.99 -26.44
C ASP A 12 -40.51 -29.09 -25.75
N HIS A 13 -40.06 -28.07 -24.99
CA HIS A 13 -40.85 -26.88 -24.71
C HIS A 13 -40.01 -25.62 -24.82
N ALA A 14 -39.93 -25.14 -26.05
CA ALA A 14 -39.55 -23.76 -26.36
C ALA A 14 -40.54 -22.78 -25.69
N ARG A 15 -40.06 -21.97 -24.77
CA ARG A 15 -40.73 -20.73 -24.37
C ARG A 15 -39.79 -19.55 -24.59
N GLY A 16 -40.12 -18.81 -25.64
CA GLY A 16 -39.49 -17.55 -25.95
C GLY A 16 -39.79 -16.50 -24.86
N HIS A 17 -38.75 -15.89 -24.35
CA HIS A 17 -38.86 -14.66 -23.57
C HIS A 17 -38.51 -13.48 -24.47
N SER A 18 -39.53 -12.69 -24.76
CA SER A 18 -39.37 -11.39 -25.41
C SER A 18 -38.77 -10.40 -24.43
N HIS A 19 -37.58 -9.88 -24.73
CA HIS A 19 -37.03 -8.74 -24.01
C HIS A 19 -37.66 -7.44 -24.54
N ALA A 20 -38.47 -6.80 -23.73
CA ALA A 20 -38.92 -5.44 -23.97
C ALA A 20 -37.78 -4.47 -23.59
N HIS A 21 -37.23 -3.75 -24.58
CA HIS A 21 -36.32 -2.64 -24.35
C HIS A 21 -37.11 -1.43 -23.79
N GLY A 22 -37.05 -1.24 -22.47
CA GLY A 22 -37.49 0.00 -21.84
C GLY A 22 -36.37 1.05 -21.91
N THR A 23 -36.58 2.09 -22.72
CA THR A 23 -35.70 3.28 -22.73
C THR A 23 -35.94 4.09 -21.46
N HIS A 24 -35.09 3.92 -20.45
CA HIS A 24 -35.06 4.83 -19.30
C HIS A 24 -34.06 5.95 -19.55
N GLY A 25 -34.59 7.16 -19.68
CA GLY A 25 -33.80 8.37 -19.74
C GLY A 25 -33.04 8.59 -18.41
N HIS A 26 -31.72 8.53 -18.48
CA HIS A 26 -30.86 8.84 -17.35
C HIS A 26 -30.82 10.34 -17.09
N ALA A 27 -31.58 10.82 -16.10
CA ALA A 27 -31.32 12.12 -15.50
C ALA A 27 -30.00 12.02 -14.71
N ARG A 28 -28.93 12.61 -15.25
CA ARG A 28 -27.66 12.75 -14.53
C ARG A 28 -27.84 13.73 -13.38
N ALA A 29 -28.14 13.22 -12.19
CA ALA A 29 -27.94 13.99 -10.96
C ALA A 29 -26.44 14.18 -10.76
N ARG A 30 -25.99 15.43 -10.62
CA ARG A 30 -24.62 15.74 -10.18
C ARG A 30 -24.46 15.25 -8.76
N ALA A 31 -23.81 14.09 -8.58
CA ALA A 31 -23.43 13.59 -7.27
C ALA A 31 -22.43 14.58 -6.64
N ARG A 32 -22.64 14.87 -5.36
CA ARG A 32 -21.66 15.59 -4.54
C ARG A 32 -20.42 14.70 -4.42
N ASP A 33 -19.22 15.29 -4.49
CA ASP A 33 -17.93 14.58 -4.59
C ASP A 33 -17.57 13.69 -3.38
N ASP A 34 -18.45 13.55 -2.39
CA ASP A 34 -18.19 12.85 -1.12
C ASP A 34 -19.04 11.56 -0.94
N GLU A 35 -19.86 11.18 -1.90
CA GLU A 35 -20.69 9.99 -1.77
C GLU A 35 -19.97 8.77 -2.33
N VAL A 36 -19.77 7.75 -1.47
CA VAL A 36 -19.24 6.46 -1.90
C VAL A 36 -20.21 5.82 -2.88
N ASP A 37 -19.78 5.65 -4.12
CA ASP A 37 -20.55 5.00 -5.16
C ASP A 37 -20.48 3.48 -4.96
N PHE A 38 -21.54 2.90 -4.43
CA PHE A 38 -21.63 1.46 -4.21
C PHE A 38 -22.08 0.67 -5.44
N GLY A 39 -22.11 1.27 -6.63
CA GLY A 39 -22.57 0.60 -7.84
C GLY A 39 -24.01 0.12 -7.79
N GLU A 40 -24.47 -0.56 -8.84
CA GLU A 40 -25.79 -1.16 -8.91
C GLU A 40 -25.86 -2.45 -8.09
N LEU A 41 -27.03 -2.69 -7.46
CA LEU A 41 -27.34 -3.94 -6.81
C LEU A 41 -27.36 -5.04 -7.88
N HIS A 42 -26.57 -6.08 -7.70
CA HIS A 42 -26.53 -7.21 -8.63
C HIS A 42 -26.48 -8.54 -7.87
N GLU A 43 -26.83 -9.60 -8.54
CA GLU A 43 -26.93 -10.95 -8.02
C GLU A 43 -26.11 -11.88 -8.89
N HIS A 44 -25.23 -12.68 -8.30
CA HIS A 44 -24.52 -13.74 -9.00
C HIS A 44 -24.21 -14.89 -8.02
N ASP A 45 -24.01 -16.07 -8.55
CA ASP A 45 -23.58 -17.28 -7.83
C ASP A 45 -24.41 -17.62 -6.60
N GLY A 46 -25.74 -17.32 -6.62
CA GLY A 46 -26.65 -17.65 -5.52
C GLY A 46 -26.47 -16.81 -4.25
N LEU A 47 -25.67 -15.76 -4.30
CA LEU A 47 -25.55 -14.79 -3.24
C LEU A 47 -26.75 -13.85 -3.23
N LYS A 48 -27.16 -13.37 -2.04
CA LYS A 48 -28.20 -12.33 -1.94
C LYS A 48 -27.78 -11.08 -2.71
N PRO A 49 -28.74 -10.31 -3.26
CA PRO A 49 -28.43 -9.04 -3.91
C PRO A 49 -27.48 -8.19 -3.07
N HIS A 50 -26.37 -7.80 -3.65
CA HIS A 50 -25.33 -7.03 -2.97
C HIS A 50 -24.72 -5.98 -3.90
N ARG A 51 -23.97 -5.06 -3.33
CA ARG A 51 -23.26 -4.01 -4.05
C ARG A 51 -21.77 -4.14 -3.79
N HIS A 52 -20.97 -3.84 -4.80
CA HIS A 52 -19.54 -3.64 -4.62
C HIS A 52 -19.23 -2.15 -4.57
N GLU A 53 -18.33 -1.76 -3.69
CA GLU A 53 -17.78 -0.42 -3.73
C GLU A 53 -17.02 -0.23 -5.06
N ILE A 54 -17.47 0.71 -5.89
CA ILE A 54 -16.74 1.11 -7.08
C ILE A 54 -15.60 1.99 -6.61
N LEU A 55 -14.39 1.43 -6.57
CA LEU A 55 -13.18 2.22 -6.38
C LEU A 55 -13.01 3.10 -7.61
N ARG A 56 -13.39 4.37 -7.51
CA ARG A 56 -13.19 5.35 -8.57
C ARG A 56 -11.71 5.53 -8.78
N GLY A 57 -11.19 5.11 -9.88
CA GLY A 57 -9.88 5.34 -10.41
C GLY A 57 -8.67 5.17 -9.47
N PRO A 58 -7.49 4.94 -10.03
CA PRO A 58 -6.23 4.95 -9.30
C PRO A 58 -5.99 6.34 -8.67
N GLY A 59 -5.49 6.39 -7.43
CA GLY A 59 -5.21 7.65 -6.75
C GLY A 59 -6.42 8.34 -6.07
N SER A 60 -7.67 8.00 -6.46
CA SER A 60 -8.88 8.60 -5.86
C SER A 60 -9.00 8.32 -4.35
N PHE A 61 -8.39 7.25 -3.85
CA PHE A 61 -8.35 6.96 -2.43
C PHE A 61 -7.49 7.97 -1.64
N ALA A 62 -6.35 8.35 -2.16
CA ALA A 62 -5.51 9.39 -1.57
C ALA A 62 -6.21 10.75 -1.61
N LYS A 63 -6.93 11.07 -2.70
CA LYS A 63 -7.77 12.27 -2.81
C LYS A 63 -8.90 12.27 -1.79
N ARG A 64 -9.62 11.15 -1.60
CA ARG A 64 -10.67 11.03 -0.57
C ARG A 64 -10.12 11.27 0.83
N ARG A 65 -8.93 10.78 1.13
CA ARG A 65 -8.27 11.04 2.41
C ARG A 65 -8.03 12.54 2.63
N ARG A 66 -7.61 13.25 1.59
CA ARG A 66 -7.36 14.69 1.63
C ARG A 66 -8.66 15.51 1.67
N ALA A 67 -9.67 15.14 0.88
CA ALA A 67 -10.93 15.87 0.76
C ALA A 67 -11.86 15.68 1.97
N SER A 68 -11.86 14.49 2.59
CA SER A 68 -12.78 14.16 3.69
C SER A 68 -12.47 14.81 5.04
N GLY A 69 -11.45 15.67 5.12
CA GLY A 69 -11.03 16.28 6.39
C GLY A 69 -10.53 15.26 7.43
N ARG A 70 -10.45 13.98 7.07
CA ARG A 70 -9.82 12.92 7.89
C ARG A 70 -8.33 13.19 8.14
N THR A 71 -7.79 14.16 7.45
CA THR A 71 -6.45 14.70 7.58
C THR A 71 -6.14 15.32 8.91
N LYS A 72 -7.14 15.68 9.67
CA LYS A 72 -6.96 16.04 11.06
C LYS A 72 -7.74 15.05 11.91
N ARG A 73 -7.32 13.79 11.96
CA ARG A 73 -7.43 13.10 13.23
C ARG A 73 -6.85 14.11 14.21
N ALA A 74 -7.59 14.43 15.25
CA ALA A 74 -7.06 15.11 16.42
C ALA A 74 -6.07 14.17 17.15
N GLN A 75 -5.26 13.43 16.39
CA GLN A 75 -4.18 12.60 16.87
C GLN A 75 -3.06 13.57 17.18
N THR A 76 -2.85 13.74 18.46
CA THR A 76 -1.70 14.47 18.98
C THR A 76 -0.38 13.76 18.66
N PHE A 77 -0.41 12.59 18.02
CA PHE A 77 0.73 11.69 17.80
C PHE A 77 1.54 11.41 19.08
N THR A 78 0.87 11.49 20.24
CA THR A 78 1.48 11.25 21.57
C THR A 78 1.35 9.80 22.00
N GLU A 79 0.26 9.14 21.61
CA GLU A 79 0.05 7.71 21.91
C GLU A 79 0.68 6.83 20.83
N ARG A 80 0.59 7.26 19.58
CA ARG A 80 1.15 6.58 18.41
C ARG A 80 1.84 7.59 17.50
N ALA A 81 3.13 7.42 17.27
CA ALA A 81 3.90 8.23 16.35
C ALA A 81 3.30 8.21 14.92
N TYR A 82 3.53 9.27 14.14
CA TYR A 82 3.21 9.26 12.72
C TYR A 82 3.90 8.08 12.03
N THR A 83 3.12 7.20 11.42
CA THR A 83 3.60 5.92 10.93
C THR A 83 3.57 5.85 9.40
N VAL A 84 4.72 5.53 8.82
CA VAL A 84 4.90 5.26 7.38
C VAL A 84 4.93 3.76 7.18
N GLY A 85 3.90 3.21 6.53
CA GLY A 85 3.86 1.81 6.14
C GLY A 85 4.61 1.58 4.83
N ILE A 86 5.57 0.65 4.83
CA ILE A 86 6.36 0.27 3.65
C ILE A 86 5.95 -1.16 3.27
N GLY A 87 5.12 -1.27 2.24
CA GLY A 87 4.57 -2.54 1.75
C GLY A 87 5.12 -2.92 0.38
N GLY A 88 4.82 -4.15 -0.04
CA GLY A 88 5.18 -4.66 -1.36
C GLY A 88 5.65 -6.10 -1.36
N PRO A 89 5.75 -6.74 -2.54
CA PRO A 89 6.14 -8.14 -2.67
C PRO A 89 7.52 -8.46 -2.09
N VAL A 90 7.72 -9.73 -1.77
CA VAL A 90 9.04 -10.22 -1.34
C VAL A 90 10.09 -9.91 -2.40
N GLY A 91 11.27 -9.50 -1.94
CA GLY A 91 12.41 -9.23 -2.83
C GLY A 91 12.41 -7.87 -3.52
N THR A 92 11.38 -7.03 -3.40
CA THR A 92 11.31 -5.71 -4.06
C THR A 92 12.26 -4.67 -3.49
N GLY A 93 12.88 -4.95 -2.33
CA GLY A 93 13.85 -4.08 -1.68
C GLY A 93 13.27 -3.16 -0.61
N LYS A 94 12.17 -3.58 0.04
CA LYS A 94 11.57 -2.86 1.18
C LYS A 94 12.60 -2.61 2.30
N THR A 95 13.30 -3.66 2.73
CA THR A 95 14.29 -3.57 3.82
C THR A 95 15.45 -2.63 3.46
N ALA A 96 15.89 -2.65 2.19
CA ALA A 96 16.89 -1.69 1.70
C ALA A 96 16.35 -0.25 1.71
N LEU A 97 15.09 -0.05 1.35
CA LEU A 97 14.44 1.26 1.43
C LEU A 97 14.28 1.71 2.88
N THR A 98 13.81 0.82 3.77
CA THR A 98 13.67 1.11 5.20
C THR A 98 15.01 1.54 5.80
N LEU A 99 16.09 0.83 5.49
CA LEU A 99 17.46 1.21 5.90
C LEU A 99 17.85 2.59 5.38
N ALA A 100 17.63 2.84 4.08
CA ALA A 100 17.97 4.12 3.47
C ALA A 100 17.19 5.28 4.09
N LEU A 101 15.89 5.10 4.34
CA LEU A 101 15.03 6.09 4.99
C LEU A 101 15.44 6.33 6.44
N CYS A 102 15.73 5.28 7.23
CA CYS A 102 16.25 5.41 8.58
C CYS A 102 17.50 6.30 8.60
N ARG A 103 18.49 5.98 7.77
CA ARG A 103 19.76 6.73 7.72
C ARG A 103 19.57 8.16 7.23
N ARG A 104 18.63 8.40 6.33
CA ARG A 104 18.38 9.72 5.75
C ARG A 104 17.64 10.64 6.72
N LEU A 105 16.74 10.07 7.53
CA LEU A 105 15.87 10.84 8.43
C LEU A 105 16.50 11.02 9.83
N ARG A 106 17.27 10.07 10.35
CA ARG A 106 17.72 9.99 11.74
C ARG A 106 18.54 11.17 12.26
N ASP A 107 19.07 12.00 11.39
CA ASP A 107 19.86 13.17 11.77
C ASP A 107 19.02 14.44 11.92
N ALA A 108 17.80 14.45 11.37
CA ALA A 108 16.90 15.59 11.39
C ALA A 108 15.57 15.30 12.11
N TYR A 109 15.19 14.03 12.19
CA TYR A 109 13.96 13.55 12.81
C TYR A 109 14.26 12.47 13.85
N ASP A 110 13.42 12.39 14.86
CA ASP A 110 13.45 11.31 15.83
C ASP A 110 12.68 10.10 15.26
N VAL A 111 13.41 9.06 14.89
CA VAL A 111 12.89 7.92 14.10
C VAL A 111 12.93 6.64 14.92
N VAL A 112 11.88 5.83 14.77
CA VAL A 112 11.83 4.43 15.18
C VAL A 112 11.45 3.55 14.01
N ALA A 113 11.75 2.25 14.07
CA ALA A 113 11.40 1.30 13.01
C ALA A 113 10.75 0.05 13.58
N VAL A 114 9.73 -0.45 12.88
CA VAL A 114 9.07 -1.73 13.12
C VAL A 114 9.21 -2.57 11.86
N THR A 115 9.69 -3.80 11.99
CA THR A 115 9.74 -4.76 10.89
C THR A 115 8.83 -5.93 11.19
N ASN A 116 8.18 -6.43 10.15
CA ASN A 116 7.31 -7.60 10.22
C ASN A 116 7.93 -8.75 9.43
N ASP A 117 7.97 -9.93 10.03
CA ASP A 117 8.27 -11.16 9.32
C ASP A 117 7.41 -12.30 9.88
N ILE A 118 7.26 -13.37 9.09
CA ILE A 118 6.38 -14.50 9.44
C ILE A 118 7.00 -15.31 10.60
N PHE A 119 8.28 -15.66 10.50
CA PHE A 119 8.97 -16.60 11.40
C PHE A 119 10.32 -16.10 11.90
N THR A 120 10.81 -14.96 11.44
CA THR A 120 12.16 -14.49 11.74
C THR A 120 12.16 -13.05 12.22
N LYS A 121 13.31 -12.61 12.72
CA LYS A 121 13.59 -11.20 13.03
C LYS A 121 14.65 -10.63 12.09
N GLU A 122 14.88 -11.31 10.97
CA GLU A 122 16.01 -11.06 10.06
C GLU A 122 16.05 -9.61 9.58
N ASP A 123 14.91 -9.04 9.17
CA ASP A 123 14.84 -7.65 8.71
C ASP A 123 15.19 -6.66 9.84
N GLY A 124 14.73 -6.91 11.07
CA GLY A 124 15.09 -6.10 12.22
C GLY A 124 16.57 -6.21 12.57
N GLU A 125 17.10 -7.44 12.59
CA GLU A 125 18.53 -7.71 12.84
C GLU A 125 19.39 -7.07 11.74
N PHE A 126 18.94 -7.12 10.49
CA PHE A 126 19.60 -6.45 9.37
C PHE A 126 19.70 -4.94 9.60
N LEU A 127 18.61 -4.27 9.99
CA LEU A 127 18.62 -2.84 10.28
C LEU A 127 19.59 -2.50 11.41
N ILE A 128 19.61 -3.29 12.48
CA ILE A 128 20.52 -3.12 13.62
C ILE A 128 21.97 -3.31 13.17
N ALA A 129 22.26 -4.41 12.49
CA ALA A 129 23.62 -4.73 12.02
C ALA A 129 24.20 -3.66 11.06
N HIS A 130 23.32 -2.96 10.34
CA HIS A 130 23.69 -1.90 9.41
C HIS A 130 23.62 -0.48 10.02
N ASP A 131 23.51 -0.36 11.34
CA ASP A 131 23.44 0.92 12.04
C ASP A 131 22.36 1.87 11.47
N ALA A 132 21.14 1.33 11.29
CA ALA A 132 20.03 2.11 10.73
C ALA A 132 19.68 3.33 11.58
N LEU A 133 19.58 3.16 12.91
CA LEU A 133 19.11 4.18 13.86
C LEU A 133 20.06 4.47 15.03
N ARG A 134 21.34 4.09 14.94
CA ARG A 134 22.35 4.26 15.99
C ARG A 134 22.03 3.59 17.34
N ASP A 135 20.79 3.66 17.81
CA ASP A 135 20.28 2.96 19.00
C ASP A 135 19.46 1.74 18.55
N PRO A 136 19.98 0.50 18.78
CA PRO A 136 19.25 -0.72 18.44
C PRO A 136 17.87 -0.81 19.11
N GLY A 137 17.68 -0.16 20.25
CA GLY A 137 16.41 -0.14 20.98
C GLY A 137 15.28 0.59 20.25
N ARG A 138 15.60 1.32 19.16
CA ARG A 138 14.63 1.99 18.27
C ARG A 138 14.10 1.09 17.15
N VAL A 139 14.63 -0.11 17.04
CA VAL A 139 14.16 -1.11 16.07
C VAL A 139 13.40 -2.21 16.80
N ARG A 140 12.19 -2.51 16.35
CA ARG A 140 11.34 -3.57 16.89
C ARG A 140 10.96 -4.54 15.79
N ALA A 141 11.35 -5.81 15.92
CA ALA A 141 10.86 -6.88 15.05
C ALA A 141 9.59 -7.48 15.67
N VAL A 142 8.56 -7.66 14.84
CA VAL A 142 7.29 -8.29 15.17
C VAL A 142 7.16 -9.57 14.35
N GLU A 143 7.05 -10.70 15.05
CA GLU A 143 6.73 -11.98 14.42
C GLU A 143 5.22 -12.08 14.23
N THR A 144 4.76 -12.09 12.97
CA THR A 144 3.33 -12.01 12.65
C THR A 144 2.62 -13.36 12.66
N GLY A 145 3.34 -14.43 12.70
CA GLY A 145 2.82 -15.80 12.69
C GLY A 145 1.91 -16.06 11.49
N GLY A 146 1.87 -16.87 10.69
CA GLY A 146 0.90 -17.29 9.68
C GLY A 146 0.71 -16.36 8.46
N CYS A 147 0.14 -15.16 8.64
CA CYS A 147 -0.21 -14.28 7.52
C CYS A 147 0.24 -12.84 7.71
N PRO A 148 1.30 -12.37 7.02
CA PRO A 148 1.79 -10.99 7.14
C PRO A 148 0.75 -9.94 6.72
N HIS A 149 -0.15 -10.28 5.79
CA HIS A 149 -1.22 -9.37 5.35
C HIS A 149 -2.21 -9.06 6.47
N ALA A 150 -2.57 -10.07 7.26
CA ALA A 150 -3.49 -9.90 8.38
C ALA A 150 -2.91 -8.92 9.40
N ALA A 151 -1.62 -9.01 9.68
CA ALA A 151 -0.94 -8.18 10.67
C ALA A 151 -0.87 -6.68 10.34
N ILE A 152 -0.99 -6.32 9.07
CA ILE A 152 -0.98 -4.92 8.64
C ILE A 152 -2.36 -4.39 8.25
N ARG A 153 -3.39 -5.24 8.20
CA ARG A 153 -4.71 -4.86 7.69
C ARG A 153 -5.88 -5.31 8.56
N GLU A 154 -5.97 -6.60 8.92
CA GLU A 154 -7.13 -7.18 9.61
C GLU A 154 -6.94 -7.23 11.13
N ASP A 155 -5.81 -7.76 11.58
CA ASP A 155 -5.44 -7.79 13.00
C ASP A 155 -4.13 -7.01 13.21
N ILE A 156 -4.28 -5.72 13.31
CA ILE A 156 -3.16 -4.79 13.47
C ILE A 156 -2.65 -4.68 14.90
N SER A 157 -3.24 -5.39 15.86
CA SER A 157 -3.00 -5.21 17.30
C SER A 157 -1.53 -5.34 17.68
N GLY A 158 -0.84 -6.36 17.16
CA GLY A 158 0.58 -6.58 17.44
C GLY A 158 1.47 -5.44 16.97
N ASN A 159 1.21 -4.93 15.78
CA ASN A 159 1.94 -3.80 15.20
C ASN A 159 1.59 -2.48 15.89
N LEU A 160 0.32 -2.26 16.20
CA LEU A 160 -0.12 -1.06 16.92
C LEU A 160 0.55 -0.99 18.29
N ASN A 161 0.54 -2.08 19.05
CA ASN A 161 1.23 -2.17 20.35
C ASN A 161 2.72 -1.88 20.21
N ALA A 162 3.38 -2.42 19.18
CA ALA A 162 4.82 -2.16 18.98
C ALA A 162 5.12 -0.67 18.73
N VAL A 163 4.28 0.03 17.97
CA VAL A 163 4.43 1.48 17.73
C VAL A 163 4.14 2.27 19.00
N GLU A 164 3.08 1.93 19.75
CA GLU A 164 2.73 2.58 21.01
C GLU A 164 3.82 2.39 22.09
N GLU A 165 4.37 1.18 22.25
CA GLU A 165 5.49 0.90 23.14
C GLU A 165 6.74 1.75 22.78
N LEU A 166 7.07 1.83 21.47
CA LEU A 166 8.18 2.65 21.01
C LEU A 166 7.90 4.14 21.23
N THR A 167 6.67 4.60 20.99
CA THR A 167 6.27 5.98 21.22
C THR A 167 6.35 6.34 22.71
N ALA A 168 5.91 5.45 23.58
CA ALA A 168 6.02 5.65 25.02
C ALA A 168 7.47 5.64 25.51
N LYS A 169 8.32 4.77 24.93
CA LYS A 169 9.75 4.69 25.28
C LYS A 169 10.54 5.89 24.79
N TYR A 170 10.16 6.45 23.63
CA TYR A 170 10.80 7.60 22.99
C TYR A 170 9.77 8.72 22.75
N PRO A 171 9.43 9.52 23.79
CA PRO A 171 8.32 10.48 23.69
C PRO A 171 8.51 11.61 22.66
N SER A 172 9.74 11.80 22.18
CA SER A 172 10.08 12.79 21.14
C SER A 172 9.96 12.25 19.73
N VAL A 173 9.58 10.98 19.55
CA VAL A 173 9.56 10.34 18.23
C VAL A 173 8.67 11.09 17.25
N ASP A 174 9.23 11.39 16.07
CA ASP A 174 8.55 12.07 14.99
C ASP A 174 7.90 11.09 14.01
N VAL A 175 8.63 10.02 13.65
CA VAL A 175 8.26 9.10 12.58
C VAL A 175 8.56 7.66 12.97
N CYS A 176 7.57 6.79 12.78
CA CYS A 176 7.75 5.34 12.78
C CYS A 176 7.79 4.84 11.33
N LEU A 177 8.85 4.16 10.93
CA LEU A 177 8.94 3.42 9.67
C LEU A 177 8.52 1.97 9.94
N MET A 178 7.46 1.51 9.29
CA MET A 178 6.94 0.15 9.48
C MET A 178 7.03 -0.63 8.19
N GLU A 179 7.81 -1.70 8.19
CA GLU A 179 7.97 -2.60 7.04
C GLU A 179 7.03 -3.81 7.15
N SER A 180 6.37 -4.17 6.06
CA SER A 180 5.57 -5.41 5.98
C SER A 180 6.44 -6.62 5.68
N GLY A 181 6.00 -7.80 6.10
CA GLY A 181 6.72 -9.07 5.94
C GLY A 181 6.76 -9.64 4.51
N GLY A 182 6.39 -8.84 3.51
CA GLY A 182 6.32 -9.25 2.12
C GLY A 182 4.89 -9.62 1.70
N ASP A 183 4.32 -8.79 0.85
CA ASP A 183 2.92 -8.84 0.47
C ASP A 183 2.77 -9.20 -1.01
N ASN A 184 1.56 -9.55 -1.42
CA ASN A 184 1.19 -9.57 -2.83
C ASN A 184 0.59 -8.21 -3.25
N LEU A 185 0.30 -8.04 -4.54
CA LEU A 185 -0.28 -6.81 -5.08
C LEU A 185 -1.68 -6.48 -4.51
N ALA A 186 -2.35 -7.42 -3.87
CA ALA A 186 -3.64 -7.22 -3.23
C ALA A 186 -3.54 -6.66 -1.81
N ALA A 187 -2.35 -6.70 -1.18
CA ALA A 187 -2.16 -6.19 0.16
C ALA A 187 -2.00 -4.68 0.19
N ASN A 188 -2.53 -4.07 1.23
CA ASN A 188 -2.32 -2.66 1.56
C ASN A 188 -2.48 -2.48 3.07
N TYR A 189 -1.81 -1.50 3.66
CA TYR A 189 -1.93 -1.19 5.07
C TYR A 189 -3.34 -0.70 5.46
N SER A 190 -3.77 -1.06 6.67
CA SER A 190 -4.87 -0.35 7.34
C SER A 190 -4.47 1.11 7.58
N ARG A 191 -5.40 2.03 7.31
CA ARG A 191 -5.19 3.45 7.62
C ARG A 191 -5.24 3.76 9.12
N GLU A 192 -5.63 2.81 9.93
CA GLU A 192 -5.52 2.93 11.39
C GLU A 192 -4.09 2.69 11.86
N LEU A 193 -3.33 1.87 11.11
CA LEU A 193 -1.95 1.54 11.41
C LEU A 193 -0.95 2.51 10.74
N ALA A 194 -1.17 2.86 9.47
CA ALA A 194 -0.27 3.70 8.70
C ALA A 194 -0.93 5.01 8.23
N ASP A 195 -0.30 6.14 8.56
CA ASP A 195 -0.73 7.48 8.14
C ASP A 195 -0.32 7.78 6.70
N TYR A 196 0.83 7.25 6.26
CA TYR A 196 1.34 7.32 4.91
C TYR A 196 1.77 5.93 4.44
N ILE A 197 1.39 5.54 3.24
CA ILE A 197 1.68 4.22 2.70
C ILE A 197 2.58 4.36 1.47
N VAL A 198 3.77 3.77 1.56
CA VAL A 198 4.71 3.58 0.44
C VAL A 198 4.59 2.14 -0.02
N TYR A 199 4.27 1.93 -1.28
CA TYR A 199 4.23 0.59 -1.86
C TYR A 199 5.36 0.40 -2.85
N VAL A 200 6.15 -0.66 -2.65
CA VAL A 200 7.37 -0.92 -3.42
C VAL A 200 7.16 -2.10 -4.34
N ILE A 201 7.30 -1.86 -5.63
CA ILE A 201 7.44 -2.89 -6.67
C ILE A 201 8.82 -2.79 -7.29
N ASP A 202 9.23 -3.73 -8.12
CA ASP A 202 10.50 -3.65 -8.82
C ASP A 202 10.40 -4.09 -10.29
N VAL A 203 11.44 -3.82 -11.05
CA VAL A 203 11.53 -4.16 -12.47
C VAL A 203 11.63 -5.67 -12.72
N CYS A 204 12.11 -6.45 -11.74
CA CYS A 204 12.30 -7.90 -11.88
C CYS A 204 10.97 -8.65 -12.00
N GLY A 205 9.88 -8.07 -11.53
CA GLY A 205 8.53 -8.60 -11.73
C GLY A 205 7.99 -8.41 -13.15
N GLY A 206 8.72 -7.68 -14.00
CA GLY A 206 8.37 -7.34 -15.38
C GLY A 206 7.56 -6.05 -15.50
N ASP A 207 7.62 -5.45 -16.68
CA ASP A 207 7.03 -4.13 -16.98
C ASP A 207 5.49 -4.08 -16.89
N LYS A 208 4.85 -5.25 -16.80
CA LYS A 208 3.38 -5.38 -16.72
C LYS A 208 2.82 -5.22 -15.30
N ILE A 209 3.68 -5.19 -14.27
CA ILE A 209 3.22 -5.13 -12.88
C ILE A 209 2.36 -3.89 -12.60
N PRO A 210 2.74 -2.66 -12.96
CA PRO A 210 1.90 -1.50 -12.71
C PRO A 210 0.52 -1.61 -13.37
N ARG A 211 0.47 -2.11 -14.61
CA ARG A 211 -0.77 -2.27 -15.38
C ARG A 211 -1.74 -3.28 -14.77
N LYS A 212 -1.23 -4.32 -14.10
CA LYS A 212 -2.08 -5.29 -13.39
C LYS A 212 -2.82 -4.64 -12.22
N GLY A 213 -2.30 -3.56 -11.68
CA GLY A 213 -2.91 -2.83 -10.59
C GLY A 213 -2.93 -3.62 -9.29
N GLY A 214 -4.03 -3.48 -8.55
CA GLY A 214 -4.21 -4.02 -7.21
C GLY A 214 -4.10 -2.92 -6.14
N PRO A 215 -4.68 -3.14 -4.94
CA PRO A 215 -4.74 -2.13 -3.89
C PRO A 215 -3.39 -1.53 -3.51
N GLY A 216 -2.32 -2.32 -3.48
CA GLY A 216 -0.98 -1.83 -3.21
C GLY A 216 -0.54 -0.77 -4.23
N VAL A 217 -0.74 -1.02 -5.53
CA VAL A 217 -0.38 -0.09 -6.60
C VAL A 217 -1.31 1.13 -6.63
N THR A 218 -2.63 0.91 -6.49
CA THR A 218 -3.63 1.95 -6.76
C THR A 218 -4.00 2.80 -5.55
N GLN A 219 -3.83 2.30 -4.33
CA GLN A 219 -4.31 2.94 -3.09
C GLN A 219 -3.20 3.46 -2.17
N ALA A 220 -1.94 3.06 -2.39
CA ALA A 220 -0.82 3.61 -1.64
C ALA A 220 -0.65 5.11 -1.91
N ASP A 221 -0.16 5.86 -0.93
CA ASP A 221 0.10 7.30 -1.09
C ASP A 221 1.25 7.53 -2.06
N LEU A 222 2.26 6.66 -2.05
CA LEU A 222 3.41 6.68 -2.96
C LEU A 222 3.67 5.29 -3.52
N LEU A 223 3.83 5.18 -4.83
CA LEU A 223 4.35 3.98 -5.49
C LEU A 223 5.84 4.16 -5.79
N VAL A 224 6.65 3.20 -5.38
CA VAL A 224 8.08 3.15 -5.73
C VAL A 224 8.32 1.99 -6.68
N VAL A 225 8.91 2.27 -7.84
CA VAL A 225 9.40 1.27 -8.78
C VAL A 225 10.91 1.17 -8.58
N ASN A 226 11.35 0.13 -7.90
CA ASN A 226 12.74 -0.04 -7.48
C ASN A 226 13.57 -0.87 -8.46
N LYS A 227 14.88 -0.89 -8.25
CA LYS A 227 15.88 -1.64 -9.03
C LYS A 227 15.90 -1.25 -10.51
N CYS A 228 15.60 0.01 -10.83
CA CYS A 228 15.56 0.48 -12.22
C CYS A 228 16.85 0.23 -12.99
N GLU A 229 18.00 0.07 -12.29
CA GLU A 229 19.28 -0.31 -12.89
C GLU A 229 19.31 -1.71 -13.49
N LEU A 230 18.36 -2.57 -13.13
CA LEU A 230 18.27 -3.94 -13.65
C LEU A 230 17.32 -4.05 -14.84
N ALA A 231 16.65 -2.96 -15.26
CA ALA A 231 15.61 -2.99 -16.26
C ALA A 231 16.06 -3.65 -17.57
N ASP A 232 17.22 -3.24 -18.10
CA ASP A 232 17.79 -3.81 -19.33
C ASP A 232 18.12 -5.30 -19.16
N ALA A 233 18.67 -5.68 -18.00
CA ALA A 233 19.06 -7.05 -17.73
C ALA A 233 17.87 -8.02 -17.65
N VAL A 234 16.70 -7.53 -17.22
CA VAL A 234 15.46 -8.32 -17.11
C VAL A 234 14.50 -8.10 -18.28
N GLY A 235 14.87 -7.25 -19.26
CA GLY A 235 14.04 -6.93 -20.42
C GLY A 235 12.78 -6.14 -20.07
N ALA A 236 12.81 -5.34 -19.00
CA ALA A 236 11.69 -4.48 -18.59
C ALA A 236 11.87 -3.06 -19.16
N SER A 237 10.79 -2.46 -19.68
CA SER A 237 10.80 -1.07 -20.12
C SER A 237 10.36 -0.14 -18.97
N LEU A 238 11.25 0.73 -18.54
CA LEU A 238 10.95 1.76 -17.52
C LEU A 238 9.86 2.72 -18.00
N GLU A 239 9.87 3.09 -19.27
CA GLU A 239 8.87 3.98 -19.89
C GLU A 239 7.46 3.36 -19.83
N VAL A 240 7.36 2.04 -20.11
CA VAL A 240 6.10 1.30 -20.00
C VAL A 240 5.63 1.26 -18.54
N MET A 241 6.52 0.96 -17.61
CA MET A 241 6.18 0.91 -16.18
C MET A 241 5.71 2.26 -15.67
N GLU A 242 6.41 3.34 -15.99
CA GLU A 242 6.05 4.70 -15.57
C GLU A 242 4.71 5.13 -16.18
N ARG A 243 4.51 4.92 -17.47
CA ARG A 243 3.25 5.23 -18.16
C ARG A 243 2.08 4.46 -17.55
N ASP A 244 2.24 3.16 -17.34
CA ASP A 244 1.18 2.30 -16.83
C ASP A 244 0.91 2.57 -15.34
N ALA A 245 1.94 2.90 -14.55
CA ALA A 245 1.79 3.36 -13.18
C ALA A 245 0.99 4.67 -13.10
N LYS A 246 1.34 5.67 -13.90
CA LYS A 246 0.60 6.95 -13.98
C LYS A 246 -0.85 6.73 -14.39
N LYS A 247 -1.09 5.84 -15.38
CA LYS A 247 -2.46 5.49 -15.81
C LYS A 247 -3.28 4.86 -14.69
N GLN A 248 -2.68 3.98 -13.88
CA GLN A 248 -3.35 3.32 -12.76
C GLN A 248 -3.54 4.23 -11.54
N ARG A 249 -2.70 5.25 -11.40
CA ARG A 249 -2.67 6.11 -10.21
C ARG A 249 -3.15 7.54 -10.49
N GLU A 250 -3.49 7.85 -11.74
CA GLU A 250 -3.85 9.21 -12.17
C GLU A 250 -2.79 10.23 -11.75
N ASP A 251 -3.07 11.06 -10.75
CA ASP A 251 -2.13 12.03 -10.14
C ASP A 251 -1.43 11.51 -8.87
N GLY A 252 -1.60 10.23 -8.54
CA GLY A 252 -0.86 9.59 -7.44
C GLY A 252 0.63 9.53 -7.76
N PRO A 253 1.51 9.94 -6.82
CA PRO A 253 2.94 10.04 -7.07
C PRO A 253 3.59 8.66 -7.32
N VAL A 254 4.55 8.64 -8.25
CA VAL A 254 5.34 7.46 -8.61
C VAL A 254 6.81 7.87 -8.65
N VAL A 255 7.67 7.15 -7.95
CA VAL A 255 9.13 7.37 -7.94
C VAL A 255 9.83 6.17 -8.56
N MET A 256 10.64 6.43 -9.59
CA MET A 256 11.55 5.46 -10.19
C MET A 256 12.86 5.46 -9.41
N ALA A 257 13.23 4.33 -8.80
CA ALA A 257 14.31 4.30 -7.82
C ALA A 257 15.37 3.22 -8.09
N GLN A 258 16.56 3.49 -7.58
CA GLN A 258 17.68 2.55 -7.42
C GLN A 258 18.14 2.66 -5.96
N VAL A 259 17.35 2.12 -5.05
CA VAL A 259 17.47 2.37 -3.60
C VAL A 259 18.89 2.06 -3.10
N LYS A 260 19.50 0.94 -3.52
CA LYS A 260 20.87 0.57 -3.12
C LYS A 260 21.92 1.57 -3.57
N LYS A 261 21.63 2.39 -4.59
CA LYS A 261 22.50 3.45 -5.08
C LYS A 261 22.09 4.85 -4.61
N GLY A 262 21.05 4.94 -3.76
CA GLY A 262 20.54 6.20 -3.25
C GLY A 262 19.66 7.00 -4.24
N VAL A 263 19.47 6.51 -5.48
CA VAL A 263 18.68 7.21 -6.49
C VAL A 263 17.20 7.12 -6.15
N GLY A 264 16.51 8.26 -6.15
CA GLY A 264 15.09 8.39 -5.82
C GLY A 264 14.79 8.41 -4.31
N VAL A 265 15.77 8.15 -3.44
CA VAL A 265 15.55 8.12 -1.98
C VAL A 265 15.18 9.50 -1.44
N ASP A 266 15.85 10.55 -1.89
CA ASP A 266 15.56 11.93 -1.46
C ASP A 266 14.14 12.36 -1.87
N GLU A 267 13.68 11.98 -3.06
CA GLU A 267 12.33 12.26 -3.52
C GLU A 267 11.28 11.51 -2.66
N ILE A 268 11.55 10.26 -2.29
CA ILE A 268 10.69 9.50 -1.37
C ILE A 268 10.63 10.20 -0.01
N VAL A 269 11.75 10.65 0.51
CA VAL A 269 11.83 11.39 1.78
C VAL A 269 11.04 12.70 1.71
N GLU A 270 11.13 13.45 0.61
CA GLU A 270 10.35 14.68 0.41
C GLU A 270 8.85 14.41 0.46
N HIS A 271 8.37 13.35 -0.17
CA HIS A 271 6.96 12.96 -0.09
C HIS A 271 6.52 12.63 1.34
N ILE A 272 7.32 11.85 2.07
CA ILE A 272 7.03 11.48 3.46
C ILE A 272 7.02 12.70 4.38
N THR A 273 8.05 13.53 4.32
CA THR A 273 8.20 14.68 5.22
C THR A 273 7.19 15.79 4.94
N ARG A 274 6.75 15.93 3.69
CA ARG A 274 5.67 16.84 3.32
C ARG A 274 4.35 16.39 3.95
N ASP A 275 3.97 15.12 3.80
CA ASP A 275 2.74 14.59 4.40
C ASP A 275 2.81 14.62 5.95
N TRP A 276 3.97 14.28 6.52
CA TRP A 276 4.20 14.41 7.96
C TRP A 276 3.96 15.84 8.46
N ALA A 277 4.51 16.83 7.78
CA ALA A 277 4.32 18.23 8.15
C ALA A 277 2.86 18.68 8.02
N GLU A 278 2.17 18.26 6.97
CA GLU A 278 0.74 18.54 6.76
C GLU A 278 -0.13 17.93 7.87
N GLN A 279 0.19 16.72 8.32
CA GLN A 279 -0.61 16.01 9.32
C GLN A 279 -0.31 16.43 10.75
N THR A 280 0.96 16.66 11.06
CA THR A 280 1.39 17.04 12.41
C THR A 280 1.32 18.55 12.67
N GLY A 281 1.29 19.37 11.63
CA GLY A 281 1.41 20.82 11.72
C GLY A 281 2.82 21.31 12.06
N ARG A 282 3.81 20.40 12.08
CA ARG A 282 5.22 20.72 12.37
C ARG A 282 5.95 21.18 11.09
N LYS A 283 7.04 21.91 11.29
CA LYS A 283 7.87 22.38 10.16
C LYS A 283 8.79 21.28 9.66
N ILE A 284 8.95 21.21 8.34
CA ILE A 284 9.94 20.33 7.71
C ILE A 284 11.34 20.76 8.15
N VAL A 285 12.13 19.78 8.64
CA VAL A 285 13.54 19.99 8.95
C VAL A 285 14.35 19.72 7.71
N PRO A 286 15.17 20.67 7.22
CA PRO A 286 16.02 20.45 6.07
C PRO A 286 17.00 19.29 6.32
N LEU A 287 17.10 18.40 5.36
CA LEU A 287 18.08 17.31 5.40
C LEU A 287 19.38 17.82 4.78
N ASP A 288 20.49 17.65 5.50
CA ASP A 288 21.80 17.99 4.99
C ASP A 288 22.12 17.13 3.77
N LYS A 289 22.35 17.77 2.60
CA LYS A 289 22.70 17.08 1.35
C LYS A 289 24.07 16.40 1.42
N ALA A 290 24.87 16.69 2.43
CA ALA A 290 26.26 16.28 2.55
C ALA A 290 26.48 14.85 3.07
N ARG A 291 25.43 14.13 3.50
CA ARG A 291 25.57 12.75 3.98
C ARG A 291 24.95 11.75 3.00
N GLN A 292 25.47 11.74 1.79
CA GLN A 292 25.31 10.60 0.90
C GLN A 292 26.07 9.41 1.51
N VAL A 293 25.36 8.31 1.70
CA VAL A 293 25.90 7.03 2.20
C VAL A 293 26.75 6.36 1.15
#